data_869d076b942dcb665a6cdf280a0d138e
#
_entry.id   869d076b942dcb665a6cdf280a0d138e
#
_cell.length_a   1.000
_cell.length_b   1.000
_cell.length_c   1.000
_cell.angle_alpha   90.00
_cell.angle_beta   90.00
_cell.angle_gamma   90.00
#
_symmetry.space_group_name_H-M   'P 1'
#
loop_
_entity.id
_entity.type
_entity.pdbx_description
1 polymer ?
#
loop_
_entity_poly.entity_id
_entity_poly.type
_entity_poly.pdbx_seq_one_letter_code
_entity_poly.pdbx_strand_id
1 'polypeptide(L)'
;YSRAVFLIDYVLSLLMIGGTRVFIRVFREYFSTVADENGKVPILIVGAGDGGELLLREIKNNTRINYKPMGFIDDDIKKKKMVIHGLKVLGTRDDIASLVKEKRIKKVIISILSMEDDEVQSIYKTCKELNIECKRMRQIIDI
;
A
#
# COMPACT_ATOMS: atom_id res chain seq x y z
N TYR A 1 -52.17 10.63 11.83
CA TYR A 1 -50.89 10.02 11.47
C TYR A 1 -50.60 8.93 12.46
N SER A 2 -50.39 7.73 11.95
CA SER A 2 -50.17 6.52 12.74
C SER A 2 -48.72 6.52 13.32
N ARG A 3 -48.56 6.13 14.59
CA ARG A 3 -47.26 5.92 15.25
C ARG A 3 -46.36 4.94 14.47
N ALA A 4 -46.98 4.09 13.64
CA ALA A 4 -46.26 3.17 12.77
C ALA A 4 -45.43 3.87 11.70
N VAL A 5 -45.88 5.03 11.19
CA VAL A 5 -45.13 5.81 10.18
C VAL A 5 -43.81 6.34 10.75
N PHE A 6 -43.81 6.82 11.99
CA PHE A 6 -42.59 7.30 12.66
C PHE A 6 -41.62 6.17 12.96
N LEU A 7 -42.14 4.99 13.32
CA LEU A 7 -41.29 3.80 13.55
C LEU A 7 -40.64 3.32 12.24
N ILE A 8 -41.38 3.31 11.15
CA ILE A 8 -40.87 2.91 9.83
C ILE A 8 -39.79 3.90 9.37
N ASP A 9 -40.03 5.22 9.52
CA ASP A 9 -39.07 6.25 9.15
C ASP A 9 -37.77 6.14 9.98
N TYR A 10 -37.90 5.90 11.28
CA TYR A 10 -36.75 5.70 12.18
C TYR A 10 -35.94 4.45 11.79
N VAL A 11 -36.60 3.32 11.51
CA VAL A 11 -35.93 2.09 11.08
C VAL A 11 -35.25 2.26 9.73
N LEU A 12 -35.91 2.93 8.77
CA LEU A 12 -35.33 3.26 7.47
C LEU A 12 -34.08 4.15 7.61
N SER A 13 -34.11 5.16 8.48
CA SER A 13 -32.99 6.05 8.74
C SER A 13 -31.81 5.28 9.35
N LEU A 14 -32.04 4.38 10.30
CA LEU A 14 -31.02 3.53 10.88
C LEU A 14 -30.41 2.56 9.85
N LEU A 15 -31.23 1.96 9.00
CA LEU A 15 -30.77 1.08 7.92
C LEU A 15 -29.96 1.84 6.88
N MET A 16 -30.34 3.08 6.58
CA MET A 16 -29.61 3.92 5.64
C MET A 16 -28.22 4.30 6.17
N ILE A 17 -28.12 4.69 7.45
CA ILE A 17 -26.85 5.05 8.09
C ILE A 17 -25.96 3.81 8.28
N GLY A 18 -26.51 2.70 8.75
CA GLY A 18 -25.79 1.43 8.91
C GLY A 18 -25.39 0.83 7.56
N GLY A 19 -26.29 0.87 6.58
CA GLY A 19 -26.07 0.34 5.24
C GLY A 19 -24.97 1.07 4.48
N THR A 20 -24.87 2.40 4.62
CA THR A 20 -23.79 3.16 3.98
C THR A 20 -22.40 2.79 4.52
N ARG A 21 -22.27 2.55 5.81
CA ARG A 21 -21.00 2.11 6.40
C ARG A 21 -20.58 0.73 5.92
N VAL A 22 -21.52 -0.21 5.88
CA VAL A 22 -21.27 -1.57 5.37
C VAL A 22 -20.99 -1.52 3.86
N PHE A 23 -21.75 -0.72 3.11
CA PHE A 23 -21.57 -0.54 1.67
C PHE A 23 -20.17 0.04 1.34
N ILE A 24 -19.73 1.09 2.05
CA ILE A 24 -18.41 1.68 1.85
C ILE A 24 -17.31 0.66 2.17
N ARG A 25 -17.49 -0.13 3.22
CA ARG A 25 -16.51 -1.17 3.60
C ARG A 25 -16.43 -2.27 2.55
N VAL A 26 -17.57 -2.83 2.12
CA VAL A 26 -17.65 -3.88 1.10
C VAL A 26 -17.20 -3.36 -0.26
N PHE A 27 -17.59 -2.13 -0.61
CA PHE A 27 -17.18 -1.47 -1.84
C PHE A 27 -15.67 -1.25 -1.89
N ARG A 28 -15.07 -0.77 -0.80
CA ARG A 28 -13.62 -0.61 -0.67
C ARG A 28 -12.89 -1.96 -0.77
N GLU A 29 -13.45 -2.99 -0.16
CA GLU A 29 -12.91 -4.36 -0.22
C GLU A 29 -13.02 -4.96 -1.62
N TYR A 30 -14.15 -4.76 -2.29
CA TYR A 30 -14.39 -5.21 -3.67
C TYR A 30 -13.51 -4.45 -4.68
N PHE A 31 -13.40 -3.13 -4.58
CA PHE A 31 -12.54 -2.33 -5.47
C PHE A 31 -11.05 -2.56 -5.23
N SER A 32 -10.61 -2.84 -4.01
CA SER A 32 -9.23 -3.26 -3.78
C SER A 32 -8.92 -4.66 -4.33
N THR A 33 -9.94 -5.49 -4.50
CA THR A 33 -9.80 -6.80 -5.17
C THR A 33 -9.77 -6.65 -6.70
N VAL A 34 -10.50 -5.68 -7.25
CA VAL A 34 -10.53 -5.37 -8.69
C VAL A 34 -9.21 -4.75 -9.17
N ALA A 35 -8.44 -4.10 -8.28
CA ALA A 35 -7.11 -3.60 -8.60
C ALA A 35 -6.07 -4.71 -8.85
N ASP A 36 -6.39 -5.96 -8.54
CA ASP A 36 -5.56 -7.15 -8.78
C ASP A 36 -5.88 -7.83 -10.12
N GLU A 37 -6.73 -7.25 -10.96
CA GLU A 37 -7.19 -7.84 -12.23
C GLU A 37 -6.07 -8.05 -13.27
N ASN A 38 -4.90 -7.44 -13.09
CA ASN A 38 -3.76 -7.63 -14.00
C ASN A 38 -2.72 -8.65 -13.49
N GLY A 39 -3.00 -9.38 -12.40
CA GLY A 39 -2.09 -10.37 -11.83
C GLY A 39 -0.76 -9.79 -11.33
N LYS A 40 -0.66 -8.47 -11.16
CA LYS A 40 0.55 -7.80 -10.68
C LYS A 40 0.60 -7.81 -9.15
N VAL A 41 1.79 -8.03 -8.62
CA VAL A 41 2.03 -8.07 -7.18
C VAL A 41 2.11 -6.66 -6.60
N PRO A 42 1.23 -6.26 -5.67
CA PRO A 42 1.31 -4.94 -5.04
C PRO A 42 2.52 -4.85 -4.12
N ILE A 43 3.33 -3.82 -4.32
CA ILE A 43 4.59 -3.60 -3.60
C ILE A 43 4.66 -2.21 -2.98
N LEU A 44 5.44 -2.11 -1.89
CA LEU A 44 5.97 -0.84 -1.38
C LEU A 44 7.46 -0.72 -1.70
N ILE A 45 7.90 0.48 -2.04
CA ILE A 45 9.30 0.79 -2.28
C ILE A 45 9.82 1.61 -1.10
N VAL A 46 10.82 1.09 -0.40
CA VAL A 46 11.50 1.80 0.67
C VAL A 46 12.65 2.62 0.09
N GLY A 47 12.54 3.93 0.23
CA GLY A 47 13.46 4.92 -0.32
C GLY A 47 12.86 5.67 -1.50
N ALA A 48 12.61 6.97 -1.32
CA ALA A 48 12.08 7.88 -2.33
C ALA A 48 13.19 8.77 -2.95
N GLY A 49 14.42 8.27 -2.96
CA GLY A 49 15.57 8.90 -3.62
C GLY A 49 15.84 8.31 -4.99
N ASP A 50 17.07 8.52 -5.47
CA ASP A 50 17.50 8.09 -6.82
C ASP A 50 17.31 6.59 -7.06
N GLY A 51 17.61 5.77 -6.06
CA GLY A 51 17.41 4.31 -6.13
C GLY A 51 15.95 3.91 -6.29
N GLY A 52 15.05 4.56 -5.55
CA GLY A 52 13.61 4.32 -5.64
C GLY A 52 13.04 4.78 -6.98
N GLU A 53 13.49 5.92 -7.47
CA GLU A 53 13.12 6.44 -8.80
C GLU A 53 13.59 5.51 -9.93
N LEU A 54 14.83 5.04 -9.85
CA LEU A 54 15.39 4.08 -10.82
C LEU A 54 14.58 2.77 -10.82
N LEU A 55 14.28 2.24 -9.64
CA LEU A 55 13.46 1.03 -9.51
C LEU A 55 12.06 1.22 -10.11
N LEU A 56 11.42 2.34 -9.81
CA LEU A 56 10.09 2.64 -10.36
C LEU A 56 10.12 2.73 -11.90
N ARG A 57 11.14 3.38 -12.44
CA ARG A 57 11.34 3.48 -13.89
C ARG A 57 11.55 2.10 -14.52
N GLU A 58 12.38 1.27 -13.91
CA GLU A 58 12.61 -0.10 -14.38
C GLU A 58 11.32 -0.94 -14.36
N ILE A 59 10.52 -0.86 -13.31
CA ILE A 59 9.23 -1.55 -13.22
C ILE A 59 8.27 -1.08 -14.34
N LYS A 60 8.25 0.22 -14.64
CA LYS A 60 7.38 0.77 -15.70
C LYS A 60 7.83 0.38 -17.11
N ASN A 61 9.12 0.29 -17.34
CA ASN A 61 9.69 0.02 -18.66
C ASN A 61 9.83 -1.47 -18.97
N ASN A 62 9.97 -2.30 -17.94
CA ASN A 62 10.18 -3.74 -18.10
C ASN A 62 8.90 -4.53 -17.84
N THR A 63 8.25 -4.95 -18.91
CA THR A 63 7.00 -5.73 -18.84
C THR A 63 7.15 -7.13 -18.21
N ARG A 64 8.38 -7.61 -18.06
CA ARG A 64 8.67 -8.90 -17.38
C ARG A 64 8.56 -8.78 -15.87
N ILE A 65 8.70 -7.56 -15.31
CA ILE A 65 8.56 -7.30 -13.89
C ILE A 65 7.08 -7.18 -13.56
N ASN A 66 6.57 -8.15 -12.84
CA ASN A 66 5.14 -8.25 -12.52
C ASN A 66 4.80 -7.55 -11.19
N TYR A 67 5.28 -6.32 -11.00
CA TYR A 67 5.03 -5.53 -9.80
C TYR A 67 4.11 -4.34 -10.07
N LYS A 68 3.27 -4.05 -9.08
CA LYS A 68 2.45 -2.84 -9.04
C LYS A 68 2.90 -1.98 -7.86
N PRO A 69 3.69 -0.93 -8.09
CA PRO A 69 4.08 -0.02 -7.02
C PRO A 69 2.86 0.71 -6.46
N MET A 70 2.66 0.62 -5.15
CA MET A 70 1.54 1.26 -4.46
C MET A 70 1.95 2.58 -3.80
N GLY A 71 3.21 2.75 -3.46
CA GLY A 71 3.75 3.95 -2.86
C GLY A 71 5.21 3.80 -2.45
N PHE A 72 5.80 4.93 -2.09
CA PHE A 72 7.11 5.02 -1.48
C PHE A 72 7.01 5.12 0.04
N ILE A 73 8.01 4.61 0.72
CA ILE A 73 8.28 4.82 2.14
C ILE A 73 9.63 5.54 2.24
N ASP A 74 9.67 6.64 2.96
CA ASP A 74 10.91 7.37 3.23
C ASP A 74 10.88 7.99 4.63
N ASP A 75 11.95 7.84 5.38
CA ASP A 75 12.06 8.40 6.74
C ASP A 75 12.27 9.91 6.76
N ASP A 76 12.58 10.52 5.62
CA ASP A 76 12.66 11.97 5.49
C ASP A 76 11.25 12.58 5.50
N ILE A 77 10.93 13.26 6.60
CA ILE A 77 9.62 13.91 6.79
C ILE A 77 9.32 14.94 5.69
N LYS A 78 10.34 15.57 5.13
CA LYS A 78 10.20 16.54 4.04
C LYS A 78 9.65 15.90 2.75
N LYS A 79 9.88 14.62 2.56
CA LYS A 79 9.40 13.87 1.40
C LYS A 79 7.97 13.33 1.56
N LYS A 80 7.42 13.38 2.77
CA LYS A 80 6.05 12.92 3.02
C LYS A 80 5.05 13.67 2.14
N LYS A 81 4.16 12.94 1.49
CA LYS A 81 3.18 13.42 0.51
C LYS A 81 3.76 13.93 -0.82
N MET A 82 5.06 13.86 -1.04
CA MET A 82 5.62 14.09 -2.37
C MET A 82 5.13 13.05 -3.36
N VAL A 83 5.01 13.46 -4.61
CA VAL A 83 4.68 12.57 -5.73
C VAL A 83 5.88 12.49 -6.66
N ILE A 84 6.40 11.29 -6.88
CA ILE A 84 7.54 11.02 -7.74
C ILE A 84 7.07 10.12 -8.89
N HIS A 85 7.11 10.63 -10.10
CA HIS A 85 6.63 9.92 -11.31
C HIS A 85 5.22 9.32 -11.15
N GLY A 86 4.31 10.06 -10.50
CA GLY A 86 2.94 9.64 -10.28
C GLY A 86 2.73 8.73 -9.06
N LEU A 87 3.79 8.38 -8.33
CA LEU A 87 3.72 7.56 -7.12
C LEU A 87 4.00 8.39 -5.87
N LYS A 88 3.09 8.31 -4.90
CA LYS A 88 3.13 9.13 -3.68
C LYS A 88 4.00 8.49 -2.60
N VAL A 89 4.71 9.33 -1.83
CA VAL A 89 5.35 8.93 -0.57
C VAL A 89 4.29 8.85 0.51
N LEU A 90 4.01 7.64 1.00
CA LEU A 90 2.88 7.36 1.88
C LEU A 90 3.20 7.54 3.37
N GLY A 91 4.46 7.43 3.75
CA GLY A 91 4.87 7.57 5.14
C GLY A 91 6.31 7.14 5.39
N THR A 92 6.59 6.80 6.65
CA THR A 92 7.89 6.33 7.14
C THR A 92 7.90 4.82 7.37
N ARG A 93 9.03 4.28 7.83
CA ARG A 93 9.15 2.85 8.21
C ARG A 93 8.10 2.41 9.24
N ASP A 94 7.71 3.29 10.14
CA ASP A 94 6.73 2.99 11.17
C ASP A 94 5.32 2.77 10.60
N ASP A 95 5.07 3.28 9.41
CA ASP A 95 3.78 3.14 8.73
C ASP A 95 3.66 1.86 7.88
N ILE A 96 4.74 1.07 7.73
CA ILE A 96 4.73 -0.13 6.89
C ILE A 96 3.64 -1.11 7.31
N ALA A 97 3.50 -1.39 8.60
CA ALA A 97 2.52 -2.36 9.10
C ALA A 97 1.08 -1.96 8.76
N SER A 98 0.72 -0.69 8.94
CA SER A 98 -0.61 -0.18 8.61
C SER A 98 -0.86 -0.15 7.10
N LEU A 99 0.14 0.26 6.31
CA LEU A 99 0.04 0.32 4.85
C LEU A 99 -0.07 -1.05 4.20
N VAL A 100 0.65 -2.05 4.73
CA VAL A 100 0.54 -3.44 4.27
C VAL A 100 -0.88 -3.96 4.41
N LYS A 101 -1.53 -3.67 5.53
CA LYS A 101 -2.93 -4.07 5.76
C LYS A 101 -3.92 -3.27 4.92
N GLU A 102 -3.74 -1.96 4.86
CA GLU A 102 -4.65 -1.06 4.14
C GLU A 102 -4.62 -1.28 2.63
N LYS A 103 -3.43 -1.42 2.06
CA LYS A 103 -3.22 -1.52 0.61
C LYS A 103 -2.97 -2.95 0.13
N ARG A 104 -3.07 -3.93 1.02
CA ARG A 104 -2.85 -5.36 0.72
C ARG A 104 -1.49 -5.62 0.05
N ILE A 105 -0.46 -4.99 0.55
CA ILE A 105 0.91 -5.14 0.06
C ILE A 105 1.38 -6.58 0.28
N LYS A 106 1.98 -7.17 -0.74
CA LYS A 106 2.52 -8.53 -0.69
C LYS A 106 4.04 -8.57 -0.64
N LYS A 107 4.69 -7.46 -1.01
CA LYS A 107 6.14 -7.39 -1.06
C LYS A 107 6.63 -5.97 -0.75
N VAL A 108 7.74 -5.90 -0.04
CA VAL A 108 8.48 -4.66 0.22
C VAL A 108 9.84 -4.75 -0.46
N ILE A 109 10.23 -3.71 -1.21
CA ILE A 109 11.50 -3.66 -1.90
C ILE A 109 12.30 -2.48 -1.35
N ILE A 110 13.50 -2.76 -0.85
CA ILE A 110 14.43 -1.76 -0.34
C ILE A 110 15.31 -1.28 -1.49
N SER A 111 15.15 -0.02 -1.87
CA SER A 111 15.90 0.61 -2.96
C SER A 111 17.14 1.38 -2.50
N ILE A 112 17.30 1.63 -1.20
CA ILE A 112 18.42 2.35 -0.63
C ILE A 112 19.62 1.41 -0.53
N LEU A 113 20.61 1.61 -1.39
CA LEU A 113 21.81 0.78 -1.43
C LEU A 113 22.77 1.05 -0.24
N SER A 114 22.76 2.28 0.28
CA SER A 114 23.60 2.74 1.40
C SER A 114 22.95 2.59 2.78
N MET A 115 21.79 1.93 2.85
CA MET A 115 21.13 1.69 4.13
C MET A 115 21.97 0.78 5.02
N GLU A 116 22.12 1.15 6.29
CA GLU A 116 22.85 0.35 7.27
C GLU A 116 22.18 -1.01 7.50
N ASP A 117 22.99 -2.03 7.78
CA ASP A 117 22.48 -3.40 7.91
C ASP A 117 21.47 -3.54 9.05
N ASP A 118 21.63 -2.81 10.15
CA ASP A 118 20.68 -2.80 11.26
C ASP A 118 19.30 -2.27 10.87
N GLU A 119 19.27 -1.23 10.06
CA GLU A 119 18.02 -0.68 9.51
C GLU A 119 17.35 -1.65 8.56
N VAL A 120 18.13 -2.29 7.70
CA VAL A 120 17.65 -3.32 6.78
C VAL A 120 17.06 -4.49 7.56
N GLN A 121 17.74 -4.97 8.60
CA GLN A 121 17.25 -6.06 9.46
C GLN A 121 15.96 -5.71 10.17
N SER A 122 15.80 -4.46 10.61
CA SER A 122 14.55 -3.97 11.19
C SER A 122 13.38 -4.07 10.22
N ILE A 123 13.59 -3.69 8.97
CA ILE A 123 12.55 -3.80 7.93
C ILE A 123 12.25 -5.28 7.62
N TYR A 124 13.26 -6.11 7.49
CA TYR A 124 13.09 -7.56 7.30
C TYR A 124 12.28 -8.21 8.42
N LYS A 125 12.57 -7.83 9.67
CA LYS A 125 11.83 -8.32 10.83
C LYS A 125 10.36 -7.93 10.76
N THR A 126 10.07 -6.68 10.46
CA THR A 126 8.69 -6.19 10.31
C THR A 126 7.95 -6.94 9.19
N CYS A 127 8.59 -7.16 8.06
CA CYS A 127 8.00 -7.91 6.94
C CYS A 127 7.74 -9.37 7.32
N LYS A 128 8.65 -9.99 8.06
CA LYS A 128 8.48 -11.37 8.56
C LYS A 128 7.31 -11.50 9.51
N GLU A 129 7.15 -10.55 10.44
CA GLU A 129 6.01 -10.51 11.36
C GLU A 129 4.68 -10.33 10.62
N LEU A 130 4.67 -9.61 9.50
CA LEU A 130 3.51 -9.40 8.64
C LEU A 130 3.30 -10.53 7.61
N ASN A 131 4.19 -11.51 7.57
CA ASN A 131 4.16 -12.63 6.62
C ASN A 131 4.19 -12.16 5.15
N ILE A 132 5.00 -11.17 4.84
CA ILE A 132 5.22 -10.65 3.50
C ILE A 132 6.70 -10.77 3.11
N GLU A 133 6.96 -10.81 1.81
CA GLU A 133 8.31 -10.89 1.28
C GLU A 133 9.01 -9.52 1.29
N CYS A 134 10.29 -9.51 1.66
CA CYS A 134 11.15 -8.34 1.59
C CYS A 134 12.38 -8.65 0.73
N LYS A 135 12.69 -7.79 -0.22
CA LYS A 135 13.88 -7.91 -1.08
C LYS A 135 14.65 -6.59 -1.16
N ARG A 136 15.96 -6.68 -1.36
CA ARG A 136 16.79 -5.54 -1.76
C ARG A 136 16.81 -5.40 -3.29
N MET A 137 16.97 -4.17 -3.79
CA MET A 137 17.00 -3.87 -5.22
C MET A 137 18.08 -4.65 -5.98
N ARG A 138 19.27 -4.90 -5.38
CA ARG A 138 20.33 -5.71 -6.00
C ARG A 138 19.87 -7.10 -6.45
N GLN A 139 18.95 -7.71 -5.72
CA GLN A 139 18.42 -9.03 -6.03
C GLN A 139 17.44 -9.05 -7.21
N ILE A 140 17.01 -7.88 -7.67
CA ILE A 140 16.01 -7.73 -8.73
C ILE A 140 16.68 -7.39 -10.06
N ILE A 141 17.79 -6.65 -10.02
CA ILE A 141 18.50 -6.20 -11.24
C ILE A 141 19.44 -7.29 -11.77
N ASP A 142 19.91 -8.21 -10.93
CA ASP A 142 20.83 -9.31 -11.31
C ASP A 142 20.10 -10.50 -11.98
N ILE A 143 18.86 -10.33 -12.35
CA ILE A 143 18.09 -11.27 -13.17
C ILE A 143 17.98 -10.71 -14.59
#